data_c46ad3b1bb83e1aaddf64ef93dc70313
#
_entry.id   c46ad3b1bb83e1aaddf64ef93dc70313
#
_cell.length_a   1.000
_cell.length_b   1.000
_cell.length_c   1.000
_cell.angle_alpha   90.00
_cell.angle_beta   90.00
_cell.angle_gamma   90.00
#
_symmetry.space_group_name_H-M   'P 1'
#
loop_
_entity.id
_entity.type
_entity.pdbx_description
1 polymer ?
#
loop_
_entity_poly.entity_id
_entity_poly.type
_entity_poly.pdbx_seq_one_letter_code
_entity_poly.pdbx_strand_id
1 'polypeptide(L)'
;MFTELSKNLSQYQNVFLLKASAEKTDIPTLSCDAVVIGTAFHWFDKEKFYAECRRILKNNKYVAILRIANNTEADKQIDKIKHYSEQDLNEAKAFFGDGFLEHICFEYSQSFDEERYVKNLLSSATAPLPNDARFDEYINKCKSVFNNHFESGIAELPFVVNCYIGKLDT
;
A
#
# COMPACT_ATOMS: atom_id res chain seq x y z
N MET A 1 1.47 -7.72 12.91
CA MET A 1 0.50 -7.14 11.94
C MET A 1 -0.92 -7.70 12.11
N PHE A 2 -1.20 -9.00 11.92
CA PHE A 2 -2.57 -9.54 12.05
C PHE A 2 -3.20 -9.29 13.44
N THR A 3 -2.44 -9.47 14.52
CA THR A 3 -2.89 -9.21 15.90
C THR A 3 -3.30 -7.74 16.11
N GLU A 4 -2.54 -6.80 15.57
CA GLU A 4 -2.88 -5.37 15.65
C GLU A 4 -4.12 -5.02 14.80
N LEU A 5 -4.24 -5.61 13.61
CA LEU A 5 -5.45 -5.46 12.79
C LEU A 5 -6.68 -5.99 13.53
N SER A 6 -6.58 -7.17 14.14
CA SER A 6 -7.69 -7.75 14.92
C SER A 6 -8.10 -6.84 16.07
N LYS A 7 -7.14 -6.25 16.80
CA LYS A 7 -7.41 -5.33 17.89
C LYS A 7 -8.10 -4.06 17.41
N ASN A 8 -7.60 -3.45 16.33
CA ASN A 8 -8.10 -2.17 15.83
C ASN A 8 -9.47 -2.30 15.13
N LEU A 9 -9.76 -3.47 14.53
CA LEU A 9 -10.96 -3.67 13.74
C LEU A 9 -12.07 -4.44 14.46
N SER A 10 -11.81 -4.95 15.68
CA SER A 10 -12.78 -5.72 16.48
C SER A 10 -14.10 -4.97 16.80
N GLN A 11 -14.08 -3.64 16.76
CA GLN A 11 -15.27 -2.81 16.99
C GLN A 11 -16.23 -2.75 15.78
N TYR A 12 -15.78 -3.17 14.60
CA TYR A 12 -16.57 -3.10 13.37
C TYR A 12 -17.22 -4.44 13.07
N GLN A 13 -18.54 -4.53 13.17
CA GLN A 13 -19.30 -5.77 12.96
C GLN A 13 -19.33 -6.24 11.50
N ASN A 14 -19.04 -5.36 10.56
CA ASN A 14 -19.03 -5.61 9.12
C ASN A 14 -17.62 -5.90 8.57
N VAL A 15 -16.62 -6.06 9.44
CA VAL A 15 -15.24 -6.35 9.05
C VAL A 15 -14.88 -7.76 9.50
N PHE A 16 -14.45 -8.58 8.54
CA PHE A 16 -13.98 -9.96 8.77
C PHE A 16 -12.52 -10.05 8.39
N LEU A 17 -11.68 -10.51 9.32
CA LEU A 17 -10.25 -10.69 9.09
C LEU A 17 -9.98 -12.14 8.68
N LEU A 18 -9.36 -12.30 7.51
CA LEU A 18 -8.93 -13.58 6.99
C LEU A 18 -7.40 -13.64 6.94
N LYS A 19 -6.81 -14.65 7.58
CA LYS A 19 -5.37 -14.92 7.49
C LYS A 19 -5.11 -15.93 6.38
N ALA A 20 -4.94 -15.44 5.17
CA ALA A 20 -4.70 -16.25 3.98
C ALA A 20 -3.70 -15.57 3.04
N SER A 21 -3.17 -16.32 2.07
CA SER A 21 -2.48 -15.74 0.92
C SER A 21 -3.49 -15.08 -0.01
N ALA A 22 -3.11 -13.97 -0.64
CA ALA A 22 -3.96 -13.32 -1.63
C ALA A 22 -4.22 -14.20 -2.88
N GLU A 23 -3.31 -15.13 -3.16
CA GLU A 23 -3.38 -16.06 -4.29
C GLU A 23 -4.27 -17.28 -4.00
N LYS A 24 -4.68 -17.46 -2.73
CA LYS A 24 -5.56 -18.56 -2.31
C LYS A 24 -6.26 -18.19 -1.01
N THR A 25 -7.50 -17.81 -1.10
CA THR A 25 -8.35 -17.47 0.04
C THR A 25 -9.43 -18.53 0.24
N ASP A 26 -10.05 -18.53 1.43
CA ASP A 26 -11.23 -19.36 1.71
C ASP A 26 -12.55 -18.61 1.42
N ILE A 27 -12.47 -17.51 0.68
CA ILE A 27 -13.64 -16.73 0.26
C ILE A 27 -14.47 -17.58 -0.74
N PRO A 28 -15.80 -17.66 -0.58
CA PRO A 28 -16.63 -18.41 -1.51
C PRO A 28 -16.54 -17.91 -2.95
N THR A 29 -16.69 -18.83 -3.90
CA THR A 29 -16.73 -18.49 -5.33
C THR A 29 -17.90 -17.55 -5.63
N LEU A 30 -17.67 -16.56 -6.51
CA LEU A 30 -18.68 -15.58 -6.97
C LEU A 30 -19.41 -14.86 -5.82
N SER A 31 -18.70 -14.53 -4.74
CA SER A 31 -19.27 -13.90 -3.56
C SER A 31 -18.92 -12.41 -3.39
N CYS A 32 -17.84 -11.95 -4.00
CA CYS A 32 -17.35 -10.58 -3.85
C CYS A 32 -17.90 -9.65 -4.93
N ASP A 33 -18.26 -8.44 -4.52
CA ASP A 33 -18.66 -7.37 -5.44
C ASP A 33 -17.49 -6.51 -5.90
N ALA A 34 -16.37 -6.53 -5.18
CA ALA A 34 -15.12 -5.88 -5.57
C ALA A 34 -13.93 -6.55 -4.86
N VAL A 35 -12.74 -6.42 -5.46
CA VAL A 35 -11.45 -6.70 -4.80
C VAL A 35 -10.66 -5.40 -4.81
N VAL A 36 -10.16 -4.98 -3.63
CA VAL A 36 -9.34 -3.78 -3.48
C VAL A 36 -7.99 -4.17 -2.89
N ILE A 37 -6.91 -3.77 -3.54
CA ILE A 37 -5.53 -4.06 -3.13
C ILE A 37 -4.88 -2.75 -2.67
N GLY A 38 -4.57 -2.65 -1.37
CA GLY A 38 -3.89 -1.51 -0.79
C GLY A 38 -2.39 -1.74 -0.69
N THR A 39 -1.59 -1.13 -1.57
CA THR A 39 -0.11 -1.12 -1.55
C THR A 39 0.59 -2.49 -1.43
N ALA A 40 -0.06 -3.57 -1.82
CA ALA A 40 0.45 -4.93 -1.69
C ALA A 40 0.69 -5.65 -3.04
N PHE A 41 0.14 -5.13 -4.14
CA PHE A 41 0.10 -5.80 -5.43
C PHE A 41 1.47 -6.28 -5.94
N HIS A 42 2.54 -5.52 -5.67
CA HIS A 42 3.91 -5.85 -6.09
C HIS A 42 4.49 -7.12 -5.41
N TRP A 43 3.87 -7.60 -4.34
CA TRP A 43 4.28 -8.82 -3.64
C TRP A 43 3.62 -10.10 -4.18
N PHE A 44 2.55 -9.96 -4.98
CA PHE A 44 1.74 -11.08 -5.40
C PHE A 44 2.32 -11.81 -6.62
N ASP A 45 2.10 -13.12 -6.67
CA ASP A 45 2.16 -13.91 -7.88
C ASP A 45 0.95 -13.53 -8.75
N LYS A 46 1.20 -12.75 -9.81
CA LYS A 46 0.14 -12.11 -10.60
C LYS A 46 -0.82 -13.11 -11.24
N GLU A 47 -0.29 -14.23 -11.74
CA GLU A 47 -1.10 -15.26 -12.41
C GLU A 47 -2.04 -15.96 -11.43
N LYS A 48 -1.51 -16.38 -10.27
CA LYS A 48 -2.32 -17.02 -9.23
C LYS A 48 -3.32 -16.06 -8.61
N PHE A 49 -2.91 -14.83 -8.38
CA PHE A 49 -3.80 -13.80 -7.85
C PHE A 49 -4.92 -13.46 -8.82
N TYR A 50 -4.63 -13.38 -10.14
CA TYR A 50 -5.64 -13.20 -11.17
C TYR A 50 -6.68 -14.33 -11.14
N ALA A 51 -6.22 -15.58 -11.07
CA ALA A 51 -7.11 -16.74 -11.00
C ALA A 51 -7.99 -16.73 -9.74
N GLU A 52 -7.43 -16.33 -8.59
CA GLU A 52 -8.19 -16.22 -7.34
C GLU A 52 -9.21 -15.08 -7.41
N CYS A 53 -8.84 -13.92 -7.91
CA CYS A 53 -9.79 -12.82 -8.12
C CYS A 53 -10.96 -13.25 -9.02
N ARG A 54 -10.68 -13.93 -10.12
CA ARG A 54 -11.74 -14.48 -11.00
C ARG A 54 -12.65 -15.46 -10.27
N ARG A 55 -12.09 -16.28 -9.39
CA ARG A 55 -12.88 -17.25 -8.62
C ARG A 55 -13.84 -16.58 -7.65
N ILE A 56 -13.38 -15.56 -6.92
CA ILE A 56 -14.17 -14.94 -5.83
C ILE A 56 -15.09 -13.82 -6.31
N LEU A 57 -14.73 -13.10 -7.37
CA LEU A 57 -15.54 -12.01 -7.91
C LEU A 57 -16.81 -12.53 -8.59
N LYS A 58 -17.91 -11.85 -8.35
CA LYS A 58 -19.11 -11.97 -9.17
C LYS A 58 -18.86 -11.47 -10.59
N ASN A 59 -19.66 -11.92 -11.54
CA ASN A 59 -19.52 -11.51 -12.93
C ASN A 59 -19.63 -9.97 -13.10
N ASN A 60 -18.84 -9.41 -13.99
CA ASN A 60 -18.80 -7.98 -14.30
C ASN A 60 -18.44 -7.05 -13.13
N LYS A 61 -17.75 -7.54 -12.14
CA LYS A 61 -17.31 -6.75 -10.98
C LYS A 61 -15.87 -6.25 -11.17
N TYR A 62 -15.42 -5.42 -10.24
CA TYR A 62 -14.22 -4.60 -10.39
C TYR A 62 -13.10 -5.05 -9.46
N VAL A 63 -11.87 -4.88 -9.95
CA VAL A 63 -10.66 -4.89 -9.13
C VAL A 63 -10.08 -3.48 -9.12
N ALA A 64 -9.67 -3.00 -7.95
CA ALA A 64 -8.98 -1.73 -7.78
C ALA A 64 -7.61 -1.97 -7.12
N ILE A 65 -6.55 -1.52 -7.78
CA ILE A 65 -5.17 -1.58 -7.27
C ILE A 65 -4.78 -0.18 -6.81
N LEU A 66 -4.53 -0.01 -5.52
CA LEU A 66 -4.12 1.25 -4.92
C LEU A 66 -2.61 1.24 -4.65
N ARG A 67 -1.93 2.31 -5.06
CA ARG A 67 -0.51 2.55 -4.79
C ARG A 67 -0.37 3.94 -4.18
N ILE A 68 0.26 4.01 -3.02
CA ILE A 68 0.57 5.28 -2.37
C ILE A 68 2.03 5.61 -2.67
N ALA A 69 2.27 6.81 -3.16
CA ALA A 69 3.60 7.38 -3.35
C ALA A 69 3.75 8.64 -2.50
N ASN A 70 4.94 8.81 -1.94
CA ASN A 70 5.35 10.03 -1.24
C ASN A 70 6.51 10.65 -2.03
N ASN A 71 6.54 11.98 -2.14
CA ASN A 71 7.43 12.71 -3.04
C ASN A 71 8.24 13.82 -2.36
N THR A 72 8.52 13.74 -1.07
CA THR A 72 9.34 14.77 -0.43
C THR A 72 10.83 14.57 -0.65
N GLU A 73 11.57 15.69 -0.79
CA GLU A 73 13.04 15.64 -0.88
C GLU A 73 13.68 15.12 0.42
N ALA A 74 13.04 15.37 1.57
CA ALA A 74 13.48 14.85 2.86
C ALA A 74 13.46 13.31 2.90
N ASP A 75 12.40 12.71 2.38
CA ASP A 75 12.25 11.26 2.37
C ASP A 75 13.22 10.59 1.40
N LYS A 76 13.55 11.24 0.28
CA LYS A 76 14.54 10.75 -0.68
C LYS A 76 15.94 10.60 -0.09
N GLN A 77 16.28 11.35 0.97
CA GLN A 77 17.59 11.25 1.64
C GLN A 77 17.67 10.04 2.59
N ILE A 78 16.55 9.54 3.06
CA ILE A 78 16.50 8.43 4.03
C ILE A 78 16.35 7.10 3.31
N ASP A 79 15.45 7.04 2.34
CA ASP A 79 15.15 5.82 1.60
C ASP A 79 14.99 6.14 0.11
N LYS A 80 15.31 5.18 -0.76
CA LYS A 80 15.02 5.27 -2.20
C LYS A 80 13.52 5.02 -2.39
N ILE A 81 12.71 6.03 -2.08
CA ILE A 81 11.27 5.95 -2.30
C ILE A 81 11.04 5.73 -3.79
N LYS A 82 10.49 4.60 -4.13
CA LYS A 82 10.04 4.32 -5.48
C LYS A 82 8.89 5.26 -5.79
N HIS A 83 9.21 6.34 -6.51
CA HIS A 83 8.20 7.19 -7.10
C HIS A 83 7.22 6.34 -7.90
N TYR A 84 5.96 6.80 -7.96
CA TYR A 84 5.05 6.36 -9.01
C TYR A 84 5.81 6.37 -10.34
N SER A 85 5.99 5.21 -10.92
CA SER A 85 6.65 5.03 -12.20
C SER A 85 5.63 4.54 -13.23
N GLU A 86 5.88 4.81 -14.50
CA GLU A 86 5.18 4.16 -15.61
C GLU A 86 5.13 2.64 -15.46
N GLN A 87 6.07 2.07 -14.72
CA GLN A 87 6.11 0.65 -14.39
C GLN A 87 4.85 0.19 -13.65
N ASP A 88 4.36 0.92 -12.63
CA ASP A 88 3.15 0.53 -11.90
C ASP A 88 1.91 0.55 -12.79
N LEU A 89 1.81 1.53 -13.69
CA LEU A 89 0.74 1.60 -14.69
C LEU A 89 0.83 0.44 -15.70
N ASN A 90 2.04 0.12 -16.16
CA ASN A 90 2.26 -0.97 -17.11
C ASN A 90 1.97 -2.34 -16.44
N GLU A 91 2.34 -2.53 -15.17
CA GLU A 91 1.99 -3.73 -14.40
C GLU A 91 0.47 -3.87 -14.24
N ALA A 92 -0.24 -2.79 -13.94
CA ALA A 92 -1.69 -2.80 -13.83
C ALA A 92 -2.36 -3.10 -15.18
N LYS A 93 -1.91 -2.45 -16.27
CA LYS A 93 -2.40 -2.73 -17.62
C LYS A 93 -2.16 -4.17 -18.04
N ALA A 94 -0.98 -4.72 -17.74
CA ALA A 94 -0.66 -6.12 -18.02
C ALA A 94 -1.55 -7.08 -17.22
N PHE A 95 -1.89 -6.73 -15.98
CA PHE A 95 -2.77 -7.52 -15.13
C PHE A 95 -4.21 -7.54 -15.61
N PHE A 96 -4.74 -6.42 -16.08
CA PHE A 96 -6.12 -6.31 -16.54
C PHE A 96 -6.32 -6.66 -18.02
N GLY A 97 -5.26 -6.58 -18.84
CA GLY A 97 -5.38 -6.74 -20.29
C GLY A 97 -6.42 -5.77 -20.89
N ASP A 98 -7.30 -6.27 -21.72
CA ASP A 98 -8.39 -5.49 -22.35
C ASP A 98 -9.44 -5.00 -21.32
N GLY A 99 -9.44 -5.57 -20.12
CA GLY A 99 -10.30 -5.16 -19.02
C GLY A 99 -9.82 -3.94 -18.23
N PHE A 100 -8.65 -3.36 -18.57
CA PHE A 100 -8.21 -2.11 -17.95
C PHE A 100 -9.16 -0.96 -18.30
N LEU A 101 -9.68 -0.27 -17.28
CA LEU A 101 -10.67 0.79 -17.49
C LEU A 101 -10.07 2.17 -17.27
N GLU A 102 -9.44 2.40 -16.12
CA GLU A 102 -9.07 3.75 -15.72
C GLU A 102 -7.87 3.77 -14.75
N HIS A 103 -7.12 4.86 -14.80
CA HIS A 103 -6.13 5.25 -13.81
C HIS A 103 -6.52 6.62 -13.23
N ILE A 104 -6.76 6.67 -11.94
CA ILE A 104 -7.16 7.88 -11.23
C ILE A 104 -6.08 8.20 -10.20
N CYS A 105 -5.72 9.50 -10.10
CA CYS A 105 -4.79 10.00 -9.09
C CYS A 105 -5.54 10.86 -8.08
N PHE A 106 -5.26 10.65 -6.79
CA PHE A 106 -5.75 11.48 -5.69
C PHE A 106 -4.56 12.06 -4.94
N GLU A 107 -4.51 13.35 -4.83
CA GLU A 107 -3.48 14.05 -4.04
C GLU A 107 -4.05 14.42 -2.67
N TYR A 108 -3.25 14.23 -1.62
CA TYR A 108 -3.58 14.70 -0.28
C TYR A 108 -2.31 15.01 0.50
N SER A 109 -2.42 15.79 1.57
CA SER A 109 -1.34 16.04 2.51
C SER A 109 -1.67 15.42 3.87
N GLN A 110 -0.63 15.00 4.57
CA GLN A 110 -0.75 14.50 5.93
C GLN A 110 0.29 15.14 6.83
N SER A 111 -0.15 15.54 8.02
CA SER A 111 0.72 16.15 9.04
C SER A 111 1.33 15.07 9.95
N PHE A 112 2.62 15.20 10.18
CA PHE A 112 3.40 14.33 11.05
C PHE A 112 4.20 15.18 12.04
N ASP A 113 4.11 14.86 13.33
CA ASP A 113 5.14 15.23 14.30
C ASP A 113 6.37 14.30 14.14
N GLU A 114 7.45 14.57 14.86
CA GLU A 114 8.68 13.77 14.78
C GLU A 114 8.43 12.26 15.04
N GLU A 115 7.63 11.95 16.05
CA GLU A 115 7.36 10.56 16.44
C GLU A 115 6.61 9.81 15.34
N ARG A 116 5.54 10.41 14.81
CA ARG A 116 4.77 9.82 13.71
C ARG A 116 5.57 9.73 12.42
N TYR A 117 6.41 10.74 12.13
CA TYR A 117 7.31 10.73 10.98
C TYR A 117 8.26 9.53 11.03
N VAL A 118 8.97 9.34 12.16
CA VAL A 118 9.86 8.20 12.36
C VAL A 118 9.10 6.87 12.26
N LYS A 119 7.91 6.75 12.89
CA LYS A 119 7.08 5.55 12.80
C LYS A 119 6.62 5.24 11.38
N ASN A 120 6.29 6.28 10.60
CA ASN A 120 5.93 6.12 9.19
C ASN A 120 7.08 5.52 8.39
N LEU A 121 8.30 6.03 8.57
CA LEU A 121 9.49 5.50 7.89
C LEU A 121 9.84 4.07 8.35
N LEU A 122 9.68 3.77 9.63
CA LEU A 122 9.87 2.42 10.18
C LEU A 122 8.81 1.41 9.69
N SER A 123 7.69 1.87 9.15
CA SER A 123 6.68 0.99 8.53
C SER A 123 7.08 0.48 7.14
N SER A 124 8.14 1.04 6.54
CA SER A 124 8.67 0.57 5.26
C SER A 124 9.22 -0.86 5.36
N ALA A 125 9.02 -1.63 4.31
CA ALA A 125 9.58 -2.99 4.20
C ALA A 125 11.12 -3.02 4.17
N THR A 126 11.76 -1.89 3.89
CA THR A 126 13.23 -1.74 3.84
C THR A 126 13.83 -1.21 5.14
N ALA A 127 12.99 -0.75 6.08
CA ALA A 127 13.45 -0.26 7.36
C ALA A 127 14.08 -1.37 8.21
N PRO A 128 15.14 -1.06 8.99
CA PRO A 128 15.74 -2.04 9.88
C PRO A 128 14.75 -2.45 10.98
N LEU A 129 14.83 -3.72 11.40
CA LEU A 129 14.06 -4.22 12.54
C LEU A 129 14.71 -3.80 13.87
N PRO A 130 13.97 -3.78 14.99
CA PRO A 130 14.50 -3.36 16.29
C PRO A 130 15.75 -4.13 16.80
N ASN A 131 16.00 -5.33 16.28
CA ASN A 131 17.18 -6.15 16.59
C ASN A 131 18.31 -6.02 15.56
N ASP A 132 18.15 -5.18 14.54
CA ASP A 132 19.21 -4.89 13.55
C ASP A 132 20.20 -3.89 14.17
N ALA A 133 21.50 -4.14 13.96
CA ALA A 133 22.58 -3.25 14.44
C ALA A 133 22.48 -1.80 13.90
N ARG A 134 21.78 -1.61 12.77
CA ARG A 134 21.56 -0.28 12.14
C ARG A 134 20.33 0.46 12.67
N PHE A 135 19.54 -0.14 13.58
CA PHE A 135 18.24 0.39 13.97
C PHE A 135 18.35 1.78 14.60
N ASP A 136 19.25 1.93 15.60
CA ASP A 136 19.43 3.21 16.31
C ASP A 136 20.01 4.29 15.39
N GLU A 137 20.95 3.94 14.52
CA GLU A 137 21.51 4.85 13.53
C GLU A 137 20.44 5.33 12.56
N TYR A 138 19.57 4.42 12.11
CA TYR A 138 18.46 4.75 11.22
C TYR A 138 17.47 5.74 11.88
N ILE A 139 17.07 5.48 13.14
CA ILE A 139 16.19 6.38 13.90
C ILE A 139 16.84 7.78 14.05
N ASN A 140 18.12 7.83 14.43
CA ASN A 140 18.83 9.11 14.60
C ASN A 140 18.89 9.88 13.28
N LYS A 141 19.12 9.19 12.15
CA LYS A 141 19.09 9.79 10.82
C LYS A 141 17.71 10.33 10.48
N CYS A 142 16.63 9.58 10.74
CA CYS A 142 15.26 10.02 10.50
C CYS A 142 14.94 11.29 11.29
N LYS A 143 15.29 11.34 12.58
CA LYS A 143 15.11 12.53 13.44
C LYS A 143 15.93 13.72 12.96
N SER A 144 17.19 13.49 12.58
CA SER A 144 18.04 14.56 12.02
C SER A 144 17.45 15.16 10.76
N VAL A 145 16.95 14.31 9.83
CA VAL A 145 16.28 14.79 8.62
C VAL A 145 15.02 15.58 8.96
N PHE A 146 14.19 15.09 9.89
CA PHE A 146 13.00 15.80 10.34
C PHE A 146 13.33 17.20 10.88
N ASN A 147 14.25 17.27 11.84
CA ASN A 147 14.63 18.54 12.50
C ASN A 147 15.31 19.54 11.56
N ASN A 148 16.01 19.05 10.52
CA ASN A 148 16.66 19.92 9.55
C ASN A 148 15.71 20.47 8.48
N HIS A 149 14.56 19.82 8.23
CA HIS A 149 13.64 20.22 7.15
C HIS A 149 12.32 20.81 7.66
N PHE A 150 11.95 20.56 8.91
CA PHE A 150 10.63 20.95 9.46
C PHE A 150 10.78 21.78 10.74
N GLU A 151 11.23 23.05 10.58
CA GLU A 151 11.49 23.98 11.69
C GLU A 151 10.26 24.21 12.61
N SER A 152 9.05 24.06 12.08
CA SER A 152 7.80 24.18 12.84
C SER A 152 7.54 23.01 13.78
N GLY A 153 8.33 21.92 13.71
CA GLY A 153 8.08 20.66 14.41
C GLY A 153 6.93 19.84 13.82
N ILE A 154 6.41 20.23 12.68
CA ILE A 154 5.37 19.50 11.91
C ILE A 154 5.81 19.36 10.47
N ALA A 155 5.80 18.14 9.96
CA ALA A 155 6.03 17.83 8.55
C ALA A 155 4.69 17.68 7.84
N GLU A 156 4.41 18.57 6.90
CA GLU A 156 3.30 18.43 5.95
C GLU A 156 3.81 17.66 4.71
N LEU A 157 3.45 16.39 4.61
CA LEU A 157 3.92 15.53 3.53
C LEU A 157 2.85 15.36 2.46
N PRO A 158 3.16 15.65 1.19
CA PRO A 158 2.26 15.38 0.08
C PRO A 158 2.32 13.90 -0.30
N PHE A 159 1.16 13.30 -0.51
CA PHE A 159 0.99 11.94 -0.99
C PHE A 159 0.16 11.92 -2.26
N VAL A 160 0.44 10.95 -3.11
CA VAL A 160 -0.39 10.62 -4.27
C VAL A 160 -0.87 9.18 -4.14
N VAL A 161 -2.17 8.98 -4.18
CA VAL A 161 -2.77 7.66 -4.34
C VAL A 161 -3.07 7.43 -5.80
N ASN A 162 -2.42 6.44 -6.39
CA ASN A 162 -2.72 5.96 -7.72
C ASN A 162 -3.70 4.80 -7.62
N CYS A 163 -4.86 4.93 -8.24
CA CYS A 163 -5.89 3.91 -8.29
C CYS A 163 -6.04 3.41 -9.74
N TYR A 164 -5.73 2.13 -9.96
CA TYR A 164 -5.92 1.46 -11.24
C TYR A 164 -7.15 0.57 -11.13
N ILE A 165 -8.11 0.77 -12.01
CA ILE A 165 -9.40 0.08 -12.00
C ILE A 165 -9.54 -0.73 -13.28
N GLY A 166 -10.01 -1.95 -13.12
CA GLY A 166 -10.29 -2.82 -14.26
C GLY A 166 -11.29 -3.92 -13.91
N LYS A 167 -11.67 -4.65 -14.93
CA LYS A 167 -12.42 -5.90 -14.85
C LYS A 167 -11.51 -7.03 -15.30
N LEU A 168 -11.78 -8.23 -14.80
CA LEU A 168 -11.10 -9.43 -15.28
C LEU A 168 -11.98 -10.08 -16.36
N ASP A 169 -11.34 -10.65 -17.37
CA ASP A 169 -12.04 -11.37 -18.42
C ASP A 169 -12.88 -12.50 -17.83
N THR A 170 -14.11 -12.63 -18.31
CA THR A 170 -15.07 -13.67 -17.89
C THR A 170 -14.77 -15.02 -18.49
#